data_0501c97690121615fbfa583defdb89ae
#
_entry.id   0501c97690121615fbfa583defdb89ae
#
_cell.length_a   1.000
_cell.length_b   1.000
_cell.length_c   1.000
_cell.angle_alpha   90.00
_cell.angle_beta   90.00
_cell.angle_gamma   90.00
#
_symmetry.space_group_name_H-M   'P 1'
#
loop_
_entity.id
_entity.type
_entity.pdbx_description
1 polymer ?
#
loop_
_entity_poly.entity_id
_entity_poly.type
_entity_poly.pdbx_seq_one_letter_code
_entity_poly.pdbx_strand_id
1 'polypeptide(L)'
;MANVKINNEINLNYPEGFKEMGEEALTRHFGSPKDRWGVYNADDHIVLSVSWSKAGFMSDAETALFDITARLRRRLVNYQQITTYDAKIGKAKAYGVRFEYRVNDSARVHIGDLVVFKNKGKYYAVYFITRKHNAASSRISFKETLDSITVG
;
A
#
# COMPACT_ATOMS: atom_id res chain seq x y z
N MET A 1 19.31 -1.07 -0.37
CA MET A 1 17.88 -1.37 -0.12
C MET A 1 17.73 -2.83 0.27
N ALA A 2 16.78 -3.12 1.12
CA ALA A 2 16.44 -4.50 1.47
C ALA A 2 15.52 -5.11 0.40
N ASN A 3 15.68 -6.40 0.14
CA ASN A 3 14.83 -7.12 -0.81
C ASN A 3 13.99 -8.15 -0.06
N VAL A 4 12.73 -8.29 -0.45
CA VAL A 4 11.82 -9.28 0.12
C VAL A 4 11.03 -9.97 -0.98
N LYS A 5 10.74 -11.25 -0.77
CA LYS A 5 9.83 -12.00 -1.61
C LYS A 5 8.51 -12.19 -0.86
N ILE A 6 7.43 -11.70 -1.44
CA ILE A 6 6.10 -11.67 -0.81
C ILE A 6 5.21 -12.70 -1.51
N ASN A 7 4.57 -13.57 -0.70
CA ASN A 7 3.62 -14.58 -1.18
C ASN A 7 4.20 -15.46 -2.30
N ASN A 8 5.51 -15.68 -2.32
CA ASN A 8 6.24 -16.44 -3.34
C ASN A 8 6.06 -15.94 -4.77
N GLU A 9 5.49 -14.77 -4.99
CA GLU A 9 5.19 -14.24 -6.32
C GLU A 9 5.80 -12.88 -6.58
N ILE A 10 5.97 -12.04 -5.56
CA ILE A 10 6.35 -10.64 -5.71
C ILE A 10 7.70 -10.40 -5.07
N ASN A 11 8.64 -9.87 -5.81
CA ASN A 11 9.90 -9.35 -5.26
C ASN A 11 9.82 -7.83 -5.20
N LEU A 12 10.28 -7.27 -4.11
CA LEU A 12 10.18 -5.84 -3.86
C LEU A 12 11.41 -5.37 -3.07
N ASN A 13 11.92 -4.20 -3.40
CA ASN A 13 12.96 -3.53 -2.63
C ASN A 13 12.35 -2.40 -1.81
N TYR A 14 12.76 -2.29 -0.56
CA TYR A 14 12.31 -1.20 0.30
C TYR A 14 13.53 -0.53 0.96
N PRO A 15 13.40 0.74 1.38
CA PRO A 15 14.53 1.49 1.94
C PRO A 15 15.04 0.88 3.24
N GLU A 16 16.31 1.11 3.55
CA GLU A 16 16.87 0.74 4.84
C GLU A 16 16.21 1.54 5.97
N GLY A 17 16.29 1.01 7.18
CA GLY A 17 15.66 1.62 8.35
C GLY A 17 14.24 1.16 8.61
N PHE A 18 13.67 0.33 7.74
CA PHE A 18 12.37 -0.29 7.94
C PHE A 18 12.53 -1.62 8.66
N LYS A 19 11.59 -1.92 9.56
CA LYS A 19 11.51 -3.19 10.30
C LYS A 19 10.25 -3.94 9.88
N GLU A 20 10.36 -5.25 9.77
CA GLU A 20 9.19 -6.08 9.49
C GLU A 20 8.16 -6.03 10.61
N MET A 21 6.90 -6.00 10.22
CA MET A 21 5.78 -6.12 11.15
C MET A 21 5.47 -7.59 11.38
N GLY A 22 5.40 -8.00 12.65
CA GLY A 22 4.82 -9.27 13.02
C GLY A 22 3.30 -9.23 12.99
N GLU A 23 2.66 -10.36 13.30
CA GLU A 23 1.20 -10.48 13.29
C GLU A 23 0.50 -9.44 14.16
N GLU A 24 1.06 -9.14 15.33
CA GLU A 24 0.48 -8.16 16.25
C GLU A 24 0.48 -6.76 15.64
N ALA A 25 1.60 -6.34 15.05
CA ALA A 25 1.71 -5.03 14.43
C ALA A 25 0.79 -4.92 13.19
N LEU A 26 0.73 -5.95 12.37
CA LEU A 26 -0.18 -5.98 11.22
C LEU A 26 -1.64 -5.88 11.65
N THR A 27 -2.02 -6.58 12.71
CA THR A 27 -3.37 -6.52 13.27
C THR A 27 -3.69 -5.11 13.78
N ARG A 28 -2.74 -4.49 14.47
CA ARG A 28 -2.91 -3.13 15.01
C ARG A 28 -3.08 -2.08 13.92
N HIS A 29 -2.31 -2.18 12.83
CA HIS A 29 -2.37 -1.21 11.73
C HIS A 29 -3.51 -1.47 10.75
N PHE A 30 -3.85 -2.73 10.48
CA PHE A 30 -4.73 -3.10 9.37
C PHE A 30 -5.94 -3.94 9.79
N GLY A 31 -6.04 -4.34 11.05
CA GLY A 31 -7.13 -5.14 11.59
C GLY A 31 -6.94 -6.66 11.45
N SER A 32 -6.06 -7.12 10.56
CA SER A 32 -5.75 -8.54 10.39
C SER A 32 -4.36 -8.73 9.80
N PRO A 33 -3.61 -9.76 10.22
CA PRO A 33 -2.33 -10.11 9.61
C PRO A 33 -2.48 -11.01 8.38
N LYS A 34 -3.68 -11.50 8.10
CA LYS A 34 -3.93 -12.48 7.04
C LYS A 34 -3.71 -11.89 5.66
N ASP A 35 -2.99 -12.61 4.81
CA ASP A 35 -2.70 -12.25 3.42
C ASP A 35 -2.10 -10.85 3.30
N ARG A 36 -1.14 -10.57 4.17
CA ARG A 36 -0.50 -9.26 4.26
C ARG A 36 0.94 -9.36 4.74
N TRP A 37 1.77 -8.55 4.14
CA TRP A 37 3.14 -8.30 4.57
C TRP A 37 3.27 -6.80 4.84
N GLY A 38 4.13 -6.41 5.78
CA GLY A 38 4.37 -5.00 6.04
C GLY A 38 5.68 -4.74 6.75
N VAL A 39 6.16 -3.52 6.56
CA VAL A 39 7.33 -2.95 7.24
C VAL A 39 7.02 -1.53 7.66
N TYR A 40 7.71 -1.05 8.68
CA TYR A 40 7.53 0.31 9.16
C TYR A 40 8.87 0.95 9.53
N ASN A 41 8.92 2.27 9.38
CA ASN A 41 10.02 3.10 9.85
C ASN A 41 9.48 4.00 10.95
N ALA A 42 9.87 3.70 12.20
CA ALA A 42 9.36 4.42 13.37
C ALA A 42 9.84 5.88 13.42
N ASP A 43 11.07 6.13 12.98
CA ASP A 43 11.65 7.48 13.02
C ASP A 43 10.93 8.43 12.06
N ASP A 44 10.60 7.95 10.87
CA ASP A 44 9.94 8.75 9.83
C ASP A 44 8.42 8.54 9.80
N HIS A 45 7.88 7.68 10.63
CA HIS A 45 6.46 7.34 10.69
C HIS A 45 5.89 6.89 9.36
N ILE A 46 6.61 5.99 8.69
CA ILE A 46 6.22 5.46 7.38
C ILE A 46 5.82 4.00 7.52
N VAL A 47 4.72 3.64 6.89
CA VAL A 47 4.25 2.25 6.79
C VAL A 47 4.20 1.86 5.32
N LEU A 48 4.79 0.72 4.99
CA LEU A 48 4.70 0.10 3.67
C LEU A 48 4.11 -1.29 3.86
N SER A 49 3.05 -1.59 3.14
CA SER A 49 2.39 -2.90 3.25
C SER A 49 1.93 -3.38 1.88
N VAL A 50 1.95 -4.69 1.70
CA VAL A 50 1.38 -5.36 0.54
C VAL A 50 0.38 -6.38 1.04
N SER A 51 -0.84 -6.31 0.54
CA SER A 51 -1.87 -7.31 0.79
C SER A 51 -2.28 -7.97 -0.52
N TRP A 52 -2.85 -9.17 -0.43
CA TRP A 52 -3.32 -9.88 -1.61
C TRP A 52 -4.65 -10.56 -1.32
N SER A 53 -5.41 -10.75 -2.39
CA SER A 53 -6.70 -11.40 -2.33
C SER A 53 -7.00 -12.08 -3.66
N LYS A 54 -7.86 -13.10 -3.64
CA LYS A 54 -8.25 -13.82 -4.85
C LYS A 54 -9.04 -12.90 -5.78
N ALA A 55 -8.65 -12.87 -7.05
CA ALA A 55 -9.37 -12.12 -8.07
C ALA A 55 -10.54 -12.93 -8.59
N GLY A 56 -11.68 -12.27 -8.82
CA GLY A 56 -12.82 -12.86 -9.50
C GLY A 56 -12.54 -13.04 -11.00
N PHE A 57 -13.30 -13.92 -11.64
CA PHE A 57 -13.09 -14.28 -13.04
C PHE A 57 -13.17 -13.08 -14.00
N MET A 58 -14.13 -12.18 -13.79
CA MET A 58 -14.36 -11.04 -14.67
C MET A 58 -13.90 -9.71 -14.09
N SER A 59 -13.21 -9.73 -12.97
CA SER A 59 -12.80 -8.50 -12.30
C SER A 59 -11.42 -8.05 -12.73
N ASP A 60 -11.16 -6.74 -12.63
CA ASP A 60 -9.89 -6.13 -12.95
C ASP A 60 -9.35 -5.31 -11.77
N ALA A 61 -8.11 -4.85 -11.91
CA ALA A 61 -7.43 -4.09 -10.85
C ALA A 61 -8.10 -2.74 -10.57
N GLU A 62 -8.67 -2.11 -11.57
CA GLU A 62 -9.38 -0.82 -11.40
C GLU A 62 -10.61 -0.99 -10.51
N THR A 63 -11.41 -2.03 -10.76
CA THR A 63 -12.57 -2.35 -9.94
C THR A 63 -12.15 -2.70 -8.52
N ALA A 64 -11.06 -3.47 -8.36
CA ALA A 64 -10.54 -3.82 -7.04
C ALA A 64 -10.09 -2.57 -6.27
N LEU A 65 -9.44 -1.62 -6.93
CA LEU A 65 -9.06 -0.35 -6.32
C LEU A 65 -10.29 0.42 -5.83
N PHE A 66 -11.33 0.47 -6.66
CA PHE A 66 -12.59 1.14 -6.31
C PHE A 66 -13.22 0.53 -5.06
N ASP A 67 -13.27 -0.80 -4.97
CA ASP A 67 -13.83 -1.50 -3.81
C ASP A 67 -13.03 -1.26 -2.54
N ILE A 68 -11.70 -1.31 -2.63
CA ILE A 68 -10.82 -1.05 -1.48
C ILE A 68 -10.99 0.40 -1.02
N THR A 69 -11.03 1.35 -1.94
CA THR A 69 -11.22 2.77 -1.65
C THR A 69 -12.54 3.02 -0.94
N ALA A 70 -13.61 2.35 -1.35
CA ALA A 70 -14.92 2.46 -0.70
C ALA A 70 -14.85 1.99 0.77
N ARG A 71 -14.10 0.92 1.05
CA ARG A 71 -13.90 0.44 2.43
C ARG A 71 -13.05 1.41 3.26
N LEU A 72 -11.99 1.96 2.68
CA LEU A 72 -11.15 2.97 3.35
C LEU A 72 -11.98 4.20 3.72
N ARG A 73 -12.83 4.65 2.81
CA ARG A 73 -13.69 5.82 3.02
C ARG A 73 -14.63 5.66 4.21
N ARG A 74 -15.09 4.43 4.46
CA ARG A 74 -15.94 4.13 5.62
C ARG A 74 -15.17 3.96 6.92
N ARG A 75 -13.91 3.54 6.84
CA ARG A 75 -13.10 3.17 8.01
C ARG A 75 -12.21 4.30 8.51
N LEU A 76 -11.74 5.15 7.62
CA LEU A 76 -10.80 6.22 7.97
C LEU A 76 -11.53 7.52 8.31
N VAL A 77 -11.05 8.22 9.35
CA VAL A 77 -11.61 9.49 9.78
C VAL A 77 -11.20 10.59 8.81
N ASN A 78 -12.16 11.39 8.34
CA ASN A 78 -11.93 12.50 7.41
C ASN A 78 -11.18 12.08 6.14
N TYR A 79 -11.54 10.94 5.59
CA TYR A 79 -10.95 10.48 4.32
C TYR A 79 -11.25 11.48 3.21
N GLN A 80 -10.20 11.90 2.50
CA GLN A 80 -10.29 12.76 1.32
C GLN A 80 -9.41 12.19 0.22
N GLN A 81 -10.01 11.89 -0.91
CA GLN A 81 -9.27 11.46 -2.08
C GLN A 81 -8.65 12.68 -2.76
N ILE A 82 -7.33 12.64 -2.98
CA ILE A 82 -6.60 13.75 -3.61
C ILE A 82 -6.57 13.57 -5.12
N THR A 83 -6.13 12.40 -5.59
CA THR A 83 -6.02 12.12 -7.02
C THR A 83 -5.97 10.62 -7.27
N THR A 84 -6.26 10.24 -8.50
CA THR A 84 -6.04 8.89 -9.01
C THR A 84 -4.99 8.93 -10.11
N TYR A 85 -4.30 7.83 -10.32
CA TYR A 85 -3.26 7.75 -11.35
C TYR A 85 -3.08 6.32 -11.84
N ASP A 86 -2.51 6.19 -13.04
CA ASP A 86 -2.13 4.92 -13.61
C ASP A 86 -0.66 4.65 -13.33
N ALA A 87 -0.30 3.37 -13.20
CA ALA A 87 1.07 2.91 -13.01
C ALA A 87 1.28 1.61 -13.76
N LYS A 88 2.51 1.14 -13.79
CA LYS A 88 2.85 -0.18 -14.34
C LYS A 88 3.70 -0.93 -13.33
N ILE A 89 3.36 -2.19 -13.13
CA ILE A 89 4.16 -3.12 -12.33
C ILE A 89 4.60 -4.23 -13.29
N GLY A 90 5.87 -4.18 -13.71
CA GLY A 90 6.32 -5.04 -14.80
C GLY A 90 5.53 -4.74 -16.08
N LYS A 91 4.82 -5.74 -16.61
CA LYS A 91 3.93 -5.59 -17.76
C LYS A 91 2.48 -5.35 -17.36
N ALA A 92 2.15 -5.47 -16.07
CA ALA A 92 0.79 -5.33 -15.59
C ALA A 92 0.41 -3.86 -15.44
N LYS A 93 -0.81 -3.52 -15.89
CA LYS A 93 -1.39 -2.21 -15.66
C LYS A 93 -1.82 -2.12 -14.20
N ALA A 94 -1.43 -1.05 -13.54
CA ALA A 94 -1.75 -0.79 -12.14
C ALA A 94 -2.52 0.52 -12.02
N TYR A 95 -3.31 0.63 -10.95
CA TYR A 95 -4.15 1.80 -10.69
C TYR A 95 -3.89 2.28 -9.29
N GLY A 96 -3.67 3.57 -9.13
CA GLY A 96 -3.33 4.17 -7.85
C GLY A 96 -4.29 5.26 -7.42
N VAL A 97 -4.35 5.47 -6.11
CA VAL A 97 -5.08 6.56 -5.48
C VAL A 97 -4.21 7.17 -4.40
N ARG A 98 -4.22 8.49 -4.31
CA ARG A 98 -3.63 9.24 -3.20
C ARG A 98 -4.75 9.82 -2.37
N PHE A 99 -4.65 9.69 -1.03
CA PHE A 99 -5.68 10.14 -0.11
C PHE A 99 -5.07 10.70 1.17
N GLU A 100 -5.85 11.52 1.87
CA GLU A 100 -5.53 12.02 3.20
C GLU A 100 -6.56 11.52 4.20
N TYR A 101 -6.15 11.38 5.45
CA TYR A 101 -7.05 11.04 6.55
C TYR A 101 -6.43 11.44 7.88
N ARG A 102 -7.23 11.40 8.94
CA ARG A 102 -6.76 11.64 10.30
C ARG A 102 -6.81 10.36 11.12
N VAL A 103 -5.90 10.24 12.07
CA VAL A 103 -5.90 9.14 13.03
C VAL A 103 -6.76 9.55 14.22
N ASN A 104 -7.90 8.90 14.40
CA ASN A 104 -8.91 9.25 15.38
C ASN A 104 -9.31 10.72 15.19
N ASP A 105 -9.58 11.45 16.27
CA ASP A 105 -9.93 12.88 16.22
C ASP A 105 -8.70 13.78 16.33
N SER A 106 -7.49 13.25 16.11
CA SER A 106 -6.29 14.06 16.20
C SER A 106 -6.17 15.02 15.01
N ALA A 107 -5.48 16.14 15.24
CA ALA A 107 -5.20 17.10 14.17
C ALA A 107 -4.12 16.60 13.20
N ARG A 108 -3.53 15.43 13.48
CA ARG A 108 -2.44 14.88 12.65
C ARG A 108 -3.00 14.30 11.37
N VAL A 109 -2.50 14.82 10.25
CA VAL A 109 -2.92 14.39 8.92
C VAL A 109 -1.91 13.37 8.38
N HIS A 110 -2.43 12.24 7.93
CA HIS A 110 -1.69 11.23 7.21
C HIS A 110 -2.02 11.30 5.73
N ILE A 111 -1.04 10.97 4.90
CA ILE A 111 -1.24 10.85 3.47
C ILE A 111 -0.86 9.42 3.07
N GLY A 112 -1.67 8.82 2.22
CA GLY A 112 -1.44 7.47 1.75
C GLY A 112 -1.49 7.39 0.24
N ASP A 113 -0.75 6.43 -0.29
CA ASP A 113 -0.86 5.96 -1.67
C ASP A 113 -1.23 4.49 -1.63
N LEU A 114 -2.17 4.11 -2.48
CA LEU A 114 -2.59 2.73 -2.66
C LEU A 114 -2.53 2.41 -4.14
N VAL A 115 -1.74 1.41 -4.50
CA VAL A 115 -1.61 0.94 -5.89
C VAL A 115 -2.04 -0.51 -5.96
N VAL A 116 -2.93 -0.82 -6.88
CA VAL A 116 -3.48 -2.17 -7.07
C VAL A 116 -3.12 -2.69 -8.45
N PHE A 117 -2.64 -3.91 -8.50
CA PHE A 117 -2.39 -4.63 -9.75
C PHE A 117 -2.81 -6.10 -9.61
N LYS A 118 -2.98 -6.76 -10.74
CA LYS A 118 -3.37 -8.18 -10.78
C LYS A 118 -2.20 -9.03 -11.23
N ASN A 119 -1.97 -10.14 -10.54
CA ASN A 119 -0.96 -11.13 -10.92
C ASN A 119 -1.44 -12.54 -10.58
N LYS A 120 -1.43 -13.43 -11.57
CA LYS A 120 -1.75 -14.85 -11.40
C LYS A 120 -3.06 -15.11 -10.65
N GLY A 121 -4.12 -14.39 -11.01
CA GLY A 121 -5.43 -14.57 -10.40
C GLY A 121 -5.58 -13.98 -9.02
N LYS A 122 -4.67 -13.10 -8.60
CA LYS A 122 -4.73 -12.38 -7.33
C LYS A 122 -4.61 -10.88 -7.55
N TYR A 123 -5.26 -10.12 -6.68
CA TYR A 123 -5.02 -8.68 -6.56
C TYR A 123 -3.96 -8.43 -5.51
N TYR A 124 -3.01 -7.59 -5.85
CA TYR A 124 -2.01 -7.09 -4.91
C TYR A 124 -2.26 -5.61 -4.67
N ALA A 125 -2.33 -5.23 -3.41
CA ALA A 125 -2.53 -3.84 -3.00
C ALA A 125 -1.31 -3.37 -2.23
N VAL A 126 -0.62 -2.36 -2.77
CA VAL A 126 0.57 -1.79 -2.16
C VAL A 126 0.18 -0.48 -1.47
N TYR A 127 0.31 -0.43 -0.16
CA TYR A 127 0.01 0.73 0.66
C TYR A 127 1.29 1.41 1.09
N PHE A 128 1.33 2.71 0.96
CA PHE A 128 2.42 3.53 1.50
C PHE A 128 1.80 4.70 2.25
N ILE A 129 1.98 4.74 3.57
CA ILE A 129 1.33 5.71 4.44
C ILE A 129 2.39 6.47 5.21
N THR A 130 2.30 7.80 5.21
CA THR A 130 3.21 8.67 5.94
C THR A 130 2.46 9.88 6.51
N ARG A 131 3.12 10.65 7.36
CA ARG A 131 2.59 11.94 7.81
C ARG A 131 2.69 12.94 6.67
N LYS A 132 1.71 13.85 6.58
CA LYS A 132 1.61 14.81 5.48
C LYS A 132 2.88 15.66 5.30
N HIS A 133 3.54 16.04 6.38
CA HIS A 133 4.74 16.88 6.29
C HIS A 133 5.95 16.18 5.65
N ASN A 134 5.94 14.84 5.58
CA ASN A 134 6.98 14.03 4.94
C ASN A 134 6.62 13.60 3.53
N ALA A 135 5.48 14.05 3.00
CA ALA A 135 4.91 13.50 1.77
C ALA A 135 5.83 13.61 0.55
N ALA A 136 6.52 14.73 0.39
CA ALA A 136 7.36 14.97 -0.79
C ALA A 136 8.52 13.98 -0.89
N SER A 137 9.28 13.80 0.20
CA SER A 137 10.39 12.82 0.22
C SER A 137 9.90 11.38 0.18
N SER A 138 8.78 11.11 0.83
CA SER A 138 8.20 9.76 0.87
C SER A 138 7.70 9.29 -0.50
N ARG A 139 7.22 10.20 -1.34
CA ARG A 139 6.79 9.88 -2.71
C ARG A 139 7.93 9.34 -3.55
N ILE A 140 9.11 9.92 -3.41
CA ILE A 140 10.30 9.46 -4.14
C ILE A 140 10.63 8.02 -3.72
N SER A 141 10.64 7.75 -2.42
CA SER A 141 10.88 6.41 -1.89
C SER A 141 9.81 5.41 -2.34
N PHE A 142 8.55 5.82 -2.35
CA PHE A 142 7.47 4.94 -2.79
C PHE A 142 7.59 4.60 -4.28
N LYS A 143 7.91 5.60 -5.11
CA LYS A 143 8.13 5.35 -6.54
C LYS A 143 9.28 4.39 -6.78
N GLU A 144 10.38 4.54 -6.07
CA GLU A 144 11.51 3.61 -6.16
C GLU A 144 11.09 2.19 -5.77
N THR A 145 10.31 2.07 -4.70
CA THR A 145 9.78 0.77 -4.26
C THR A 145 8.87 0.15 -5.32
N LEU A 146 7.93 0.91 -5.87
CA LEU A 146 7.04 0.43 -6.92
C LEU A 146 7.81 -0.02 -8.16
N ASP A 147 8.80 0.78 -8.58
CA ASP A 147 9.61 0.48 -9.77
C ASP A 147 10.47 -0.76 -9.56
N SER A 148 10.74 -1.14 -8.31
CA SER A 148 11.52 -2.34 -7.97
C SER A 148 10.71 -3.63 -8.02
N ILE A 149 9.39 -3.55 -8.08
CA ILE A 149 8.53 -4.74 -8.00
C ILE A 149 8.71 -5.59 -9.26
N THR A 150 9.06 -6.85 -9.05
CA THR A 150 9.08 -7.86 -10.11
C THR A 150 8.14 -8.99 -9.73
N VAL A 151 7.47 -9.55 -10.72
CA VAL A 151 6.50 -10.64 -10.55
C VAL A 151 7.05 -11.91 -11.16
N GLY A 152 6.81 -13.03 -10.51
CA GLY A 152 7.36 -14.30 -10.96
C GLY A 152 6.39 -15.45 -10.93
#